data_11559539a514831423392f9c96d856a0
#
_entry.id   11559539a514831423392f9c96d856a0
#
_cell.length_a   1.000
_cell.length_b   1.000
_cell.length_c   1.000
_cell.angle_alpha   90.00
_cell.angle_beta   90.00
_cell.angle_gamma   90.00
#
_symmetry.space_group_name_H-M   'P 1'
#
loop_
_entity.id
_entity.type
_entity.pdbx_description
1 polymer ?
#
loop_
_entity_poly.entity_id
_entity_poly.type
_entity_poly.pdbx_seq_one_letter_code
_entity_poly.pdbx_strand_id
1 'polypeptide(L)'
;MANTPTQPPEHYYPRPPADDEISLVDITLILVRRWKMMAGVFVVIVLLALAFALIKADSYRYVSVYHVAERQPSEEAGVGLLETPESVVAKIDNYYFDMVTSQLLEENSLDRLGFETTAKAPENVAFMTLSSEAGEDRAELVTEYHQKLLDTVKADQDELVAKRRETLEQQLASANESLEAAKQSTSESAAELVATYTGNVVDIEEQLAYLAEGNIQRVAAQGREPVGTSKALIMALAIVLGGMLAVMAAFLAEFAGTVRKASAHKS
;
A
#
# COMPACT_ATOMS: atom_id res chain seq x y z
N MET A 1 104.15 8.41 -28.82
CA MET A 1 103.24 8.04 -27.71
C MET A 1 101.92 8.72 -27.97
N ALA A 2 100.97 7.99 -28.54
CA ALA A 2 99.64 8.50 -28.92
C ALA A 2 98.62 8.16 -27.79
N ASN A 3 98.05 9.18 -27.24
CA ASN A 3 96.96 9.04 -26.27
C ASN A 3 95.63 8.88 -27.02
N THR A 4 95.01 7.72 -26.87
CA THR A 4 93.63 7.43 -27.34
C THR A 4 92.66 7.89 -26.26
N PRO A 5 91.64 8.72 -26.57
CA PRO A 5 90.67 9.09 -25.59
C PRO A 5 89.61 7.95 -25.45
N THR A 6 89.40 7.48 -24.24
CA THR A 6 88.42 6.50 -23.81
C THR A 6 87.04 7.14 -23.84
N GLN A 7 86.14 6.61 -24.66
CA GLN A 7 84.71 6.97 -24.62
C GLN A 7 84.06 6.47 -23.31
N PRO A 8 83.19 7.29 -22.64
CA PRO A 8 82.48 6.83 -21.48
C PRO A 8 81.30 5.88 -21.90
N PRO A 9 80.89 4.95 -21.05
CA PRO A 9 79.89 3.98 -21.37
C PRO A 9 78.49 4.66 -21.54
N GLU A 10 77.79 4.30 -22.61
CA GLU A 10 76.40 4.69 -22.82
C GLU A 10 75.55 4.18 -21.67
N HIS A 11 74.95 5.09 -20.90
CA HIS A 11 73.98 4.77 -19.92
C HIS A 11 72.71 4.33 -20.66
N TYR A 12 72.41 3.03 -20.65
CA TYR A 12 71.15 2.43 -21.08
C TYR A 12 70.05 2.85 -20.06
N TYR A 13 69.28 3.88 -20.39
CA TYR A 13 68.05 4.20 -19.66
C TYR A 13 66.98 3.17 -20.05
N PRO A 14 66.46 2.33 -19.11
CA PRO A 14 65.33 1.52 -19.40
C PRO A 14 64.12 2.46 -19.71
N ARG A 15 63.53 2.27 -20.88
CA ARG A 15 62.26 2.94 -21.18
C ARG A 15 61.27 2.58 -20.07
N PRO A 16 60.55 3.57 -19.48
CA PRO A 16 59.49 3.26 -18.57
C PRO A 16 58.51 2.34 -19.29
N PRO A 17 57.92 1.34 -18.57
CA PRO A 17 56.87 0.53 -19.16
C PRO A 17 55.78 1.49 -19.67
N ALA A 18 55.35 1.26 -20.92
CA ALA A 18 54.23 1.99 -21.47
C ALA A 18 53.07 1.82 -20.46
N ASP A 19 52.65 2.92 -19.85
CA ASP A 19 51.48 2.93 -18.99
C ASP A 19 50.33 2.33 -19.82
N ASP A 20 49.82 1.17 -19.39
CA ASP A 20 48.59 0.55 -19.87
C ASP A 20 47.39 1.39 -19.43
N GLU A 21 47.49 2.71 -19.61
CA GLU A 21 46.33 3.60 -19.41
C GLU A 21 45.34 3.35 -20.53
N ILE A 22 44.16 2.80 -20.17
CA ILE A 22 43.07 2.66 -21.10
C ILE A 22 42.67 4.07 -21.55
N SER A 23 43.11 4.42 -22.78
CA SER A 23 42.86 5.74 -23.35
C SER A 23 41.32 5.89 -23.59
N LEU A 24 40.76 7.06 -23.24
CA LEU A 24 39.40 7.43 -23.59
C LEU A 24 39.13 7.31 -25.10
N VAL A 25 40.21 7.45 -25.91
CA VAL A 25 40.14 7.26 -27.37
C VAL A 25 39.85 5.79 -27.71
N ASP A 26 40.48 4.83 -27.01
CA ASP A 26 40.27 3.41 -27.25
C ASP A 26 38.84 2.99 -26.90
N ILE A 27 38.28 3.51 -25.80
CA ILE A 27 36.88 3.32 -25.41
C ILE A 27 35.94 3.83 -26.49
N THR A 28 36.20 5.04 -27.01
CA THR A 28 35.38 5.64 -28.07
C THR A 28 35.44 4.84 -29.37
N LEU A 29 36.66 4.36 -29.75
CA LEU A 29 36.85 3.52 -30.94
C LEU A 29 36.08 2.18 -30.85
N ILE A 30 36.02 1.54 -29.67
CA ILE A 30 35.26 0.31 -29.44
C ILE A 30 33.75 0.58 -29.66
N LEU A 31 33.26 1.66 -29.10
CA LEU A 31 31.84 2.06 -29.23
C LEU A 31 31.45 2.31 -30.71
N VAL A 32 32.27 3.09 -31.42
CA VAL A 32 32.04 3.38 -32.85
C VAL A 32 32.15 2.11 -33.70
N ARG A 33 33.11 1.22 -33.44
CA ARG A 33 33.29 -0.02 -34.16
C ARG A 33 32.14 -1.01 -33.98
N ARG A 34 31.55 -1.04 -32.78
CA ARG A 34 30.47 -1.98 -32.38
C ARG A 34 29.10 -1.35 -32.34
N TRP A 35 28.90 -0.14 -32.90
CA TRP A 35 27.65 0.61 -32.80
C TRP A 35 26.42 -0.18 -33.31
N LYS A 36 26.57 -1.01 -34.36
CA LYS A 36 25.50 -1.86 -34.90
C LYS A 36 25.04 -2.92 -33.89
N MET A 37 25.99 -3.50 -33.13
CA MET A 37 25.71 -4.46 -32.09
C MET A 37 25.03 -3.78 -30.89
N MET A 38 25.53 -2.61 -30.49
CA MET A 38 24.90 -1.79 -29.45
C MET A 38 23.46 -1.43 -29.81
N ALA A 39 23.25 -0.93 -31.03
CA ALA A 39 21.90 -0.61 -31.54
C ALA A 39 20.99 -1.84 -31.55
N GLY A 40 21.49 -3.00 -31.95
CA GLY A 40 20.74 -4.25 -31.95
C GLY A 40 20.31 -4.67 -30.53
N VAL A 41 21.23 -4.68 -29.56
CA VAL A 41 20.94 -5.01 -28.16
C VAL A 41 19.97 -4.01 -27.56
N PHE A 42 20.18 -2.71 -27.76
CA PHE A 42 19.28 -1.66 -27.29
C PHE A 42 17.86 -1.83 -27.83
N VAL A 43 17.72 -2.01 -29.15
CA VAL A 43 16.39 -2.20 -29.79
C VAL A 43 15.70 -3.44 -29.24
N VAL A 44 16.39 -4.55 -29.05
CA VAL A 44 15.82 -5.77 -28.48
C VAL A 44 15.29 -5.52 -27.06
N ILE A 45 16.06 -4.85 -26.20
CA ILE A 45 15.62 -4.54 -24.82
C ILE A 45 14.41 -3.62 -24.83
N VAL A 46 14.41 -2.57 -25.65
CA VAL A 46 13.29 -1.64 -25.77
C VAL A 46 12.03 -2.33 -26.31
N LEU A 47 12.17 -3.22 -27.31
CA LEU A 47 11.04 -3.99 -27.82
C LEU A 47 10.47 -4.97 -26.81
N LEU A 48 11.32 -5.64 -26.02
CA LEU A 48 10.87 -6.50 -24.92
C LEU A 48 10.14 -5.72 -23.85
N ALA A 49 10.65 -4.54 -23.48
CA ALA A 49 9.99 -3.66 -22.51
C ALA A 49 8.65 -3.13 -23.05
N LEU A 50 8.59 -2.79 -24.34
CA LEU A 50 7.35 -2.37 -24.98
C LEU A 50 6.31 -3.50 -24.98
N ALA A 51 6.71 -4.70 -25.37
CA ALA A 51 5.84 -5.88 -25.34
C ALA A 51 5.33 -6.13 -23.92
N PHE A 52 6.20 -6.06 -22.89
CA PHE A 52 5.81 -6.18 -21.50
C PHE A 52 4.82 -5.08 -21.07
N ALA A 53 5.08 -3.83 -21.45
CA ALA A 53 4.21 -2.70 -21.10
C ALA A 53 2.82 -2.78 -21.77
N LEU A 54 2.72 -3.39 -22.96
CA LEU A 54 1.45 -3.60 -23.66
C LEU A 54 0.65 -4.77 -23.08
N ILE A 55 1.33 -5.83 -22.64
CA ILE A 55 0.67 -7.01 -22.04
C ILE A 55 0.22 -6.73 -20.60
N LYS A 56 0.95 -5.87 -19.88
CA LYS A 56 0.60 -5.52 -18.49
C LYS A 56 -0.76 -4.82 -18.45
N ALA A 57 -1.75 -5.47 -17.81
CA ALA A 57 -3.05 -4.87 -17.52
C ALA A 57 -2.91 -3.68 -16.55
N ASP A 58 -3.73 -2.68 -16.73
CA ASP A 58 -3.83 -1.55 -15.80
C ASP A 58 -4.54 -2.02 -14.53
N SER A 59 -4.02 -1.59 -13.37
CA SER A 59 -4.64 -1.83 -12.08
C SER A 59 -5.28 -0.55 -11.59
N TYR A 60 -6.40 -0.68 -10.89
CA TYR A 60 -7.14 0.45 -10.31
C TYR A 60 -7.24 0.27 -8.80
N ARG A 61 -7.39 1.39 -8.10
CA ARG A 61 -7.65 1.39 -6.67
C ARG A 61 -9.15 1.40 -6.43
N TYR A 62 -9.63 0.42 -5.66
CA TYR A 62 -11.00 0.28 -5.21
C TYR A 62 -11.09 0.69 -3.75
N VAL A 63 -11.98 1.61 -3.42
CA VAL A 63 -12.10 2.16 -2.06
C VAL A 63 -13.50 1.98 -1.55
N SER A 64 -13.62 1.43 -0.33
CA SER A 64 -14.84 1.40 0.45
C SER A 64 -14.73 2.31 1.66
N VAL A 65 -15.86 2.82 2.12
CA VAL A 65 -15.93 3.70 3.30
C VAL A 65 -17.05 3.20 4.20
N TYR A 66 -16.75 3.03 5.48
CA TYR A 66 -17.68 2.67 6.53
C TYR A 66 -17.65 3.71 7.65
N HIS A 67 -18.81 4.23 8.02
CA HIS A 67 -18.99 5.12 9.14
C HIS A 67 -19.36 4.30 10.37
N VAL A 68 -18.58 4.45 11.46
CA VAL A 68 -18.77 3.66 12.68
C VAL A 68 -19.99 4.13 13.48
N ALA A 69 -20.50 3.27 14.36
CA ALA A 69 -21.65 3.56 15.21
C ALA A 69 -21.35 4.70 16.20
N GLU A 70 -22.32 5.60 16.36
CA GLU A 70 -22.19 6.81 17.18
C GLU A 70 -23.01 6.70 18.47
N ARG A 71 -22.58 7.46 19.47
CA ARG A 71 -23.26 7.72 20.73
C ARG A 71 -23.21 9.21 21.04
N GLN A 72 -23.88 9.64 22.09
CA GLN A 72 -23.77 11.01 22.58
C GLN A 72 -22.30 11.40 22.81
N PRO A 73 -21.82 12.54 22.26
CA PRO A 73 -20.51 13.08 22.54
C PRO A 73 -20.34 13.37 24.04
N SER A 74 -19.15 13.14 24.58
CA SER A 74 -18.81 13.55 25.94
C SER A 74 -17.67 14.55 25.90
N GLU A 75 -17.63 15.46 26.90
CA GLU A 75 -16.58 16.48 26.99
C GLU A 75 -15.16 15.87 27.04
N GLU A 76 -15.02 14.66 27.62
CA GLU A 76 -13.74 13.96 27.75
C GLU A 76 -13.33 13.15 26.51
N ALA A 77 -14.30 12.69 25.70
CA ALA A 77 -14.05 11.74 24.61
C ALA A 77 -14.20 12.37 23.21
N GLY A 78 -14.52 13.65 23.09
CA GLY A 78 -14.69 14.33 21.79
C GLY A 78 -15.85 13.75 20.96
N VAL A 79 -15.57 13.23 19.76
CA VAL A 79 -16.58 12.59 18.89
C VAL A 79 -17.15 11.37 19.62
N GLY A 80 -18.47 11.33 19.77
CA GLY A 80 -19.15 10.24 20.48
C GLY A 80 -19.22 8.97 19.64
N LEU A 81 -18.23 8.11 19.71
CA LEU A 81 -18.19 6.82 19.02
C LEU A 81 -18.44 5.68 20.02
N LEU A 82 -19.17 4.63 19.60
CA LEU A 82 -19.30 3.40 20.39
C LEU A 82 -17.99 2.61 20.40
N GLU A 83 -17.31 2.59 19.26
CA GLU A 83 -15.99 2.02 19.08
C GLU A 83 -15.19 2.91 18.14
N THR A 84 -13.88 3.03 18.36
CA THR A 84 -13.04 3.86 17.48
C THR A 84 -12.77 3.18 16.15
N PRO A 85 -12.62 3.93 15.04
CA PRO A 85 -12.28 3.36 13.74
C PRO A 85 -10.99 2.52 13.77
N GLU A 86 -10.01 2.88 14.63
CA GLU A 86 -8.77 2.13 14.80
C GLU A 86 -9.03 0.75 15.44
N SER A 87 -9.96 0.66 16.39
CA SER A 87 -10.37 -0.62 16.98
C SER A 87 -11.04 -1.51 15.95
N VAL A 88 -11.93 -0.95 15.13
CA VAL A 88 -12.57 -1.68 14.02
C VAL A 88 -11.54 -2.18 13.02
N VAL A 89 -10.56 -1.34 12.61
CA VAL A 89 -9.45 -1.73 11.74
C VAL A 89 -8.64 -2.86 12.36
N ALA A 90 -8.33 -2.78 13.65
CA ALA A 90 -7.61 -3.86 14.34
C ALA A 90 -8.37 -5.20 14.34
N LYS A 91 -9.70 -5.19 14.46
CA LYS A 91 -10.53 -6.40 14.29
C LYS A 91 -10.48 -6.94 12.86
N ILE A 92 -10.54 -6.06 11.86
CA ILE A 92 -10.42 -6.43 10.45
C ILE A 92 -9.08 -7.12 10.20
N ASP A 93 -7.99 -6.49 10.61
CA ASP A 93 -6.63 -6.99 10.35
C ASP A 93 -6.34 -8.31 11.08
N ASN A 94 -6.89 -8.53 12.28
CA ASN A 94 -6.58 -9.71 13.07
C ASN A 94 -7.57 -10.87 12.91
N TYR A 95 -8.81 -10.61 12.45
CA TYR A 95 -9.86 -11.63 12.41
C TYR A 95 -10.62 -11.67 11.08
N TYR A 96 -11.11 -10.52 10.60
CA TYR A 96 -12.08 -10.54 9.51
C TYR A 96 -11.43 -10.78 8.16
N PHE A 97 -10.19 -10.32 7.93
CA PHE A 97 -9.48 -10.60 6.68
C PHE A 97 -9.33 -12.09 6.44
N ASP A 98 -8.83 -12.83 7.42
CA ASP A 98 -8.61 -14.28 7.27
C ASP A 98 -9.92 -15.04 7.10
N MET A 99 -10.94 -14.68 7.90
CA MET A 99 -12.26 -15.32 7.86
C MET A 99 -12.94 -15.10 6.51
N VAL A 100 -13.06 -13.85 6.06
CA VAL A 100 -13.74 -13.51 4.80
C VAL A 100 -12.95 -13.99 3.59
N THR A 101 -11.61 -13.93 3.65
CA THR A 101 -10.76 -14.48 2.59
C THR A 101 -11.01 -15.97 2.42
N SER A 102 -10.96 -16.75 3.49
CA SER A 102 -11.18 -18.19 3.44
C SER A 102 -12.56 -18.55 2.88
N GLN A 103 -13.59 -17.84 3.35
CA GLN A 103 -14.95 -18.04 2.87
C GLN A 103 -15.08 -17.73 1.37
N LEU A 104 -14.53 -16.60 0.91
CA LEU A 104 -14.63 -16.19 -0.49
C LEU A 104 -13.87 -17.12 -1.44
N LEU A 105 -12.69 -17.59 -1.02
CA LEU A 105 -11.91 -18.56 -1.79
C LEU A 105 -12.65 -19.89 -1.96
N GLU A 106 -13.31 -20.38 -0.89
CA GLU A 106 -14.10 -21.59 -0.93
C GLU A 106 -15.33 -21.44 -1.84
N GLU A 107 -16.10 -20.37 -1.68
CA GLU A 107 -17.31 -20.11 -2.47
C GLU A 107 -17.02 -19.97 -3.97
N ASN A 108 -15.90 -19.33 -4.34
CA ASN A 108 -15.52 -19.11 -5.72
C ASN A 108 -14.55 -20.16 -6.28
N SER A 109 -14.20 -21.21 -5.50
CA SER A 109 -13.24 -22.25 -5.87
C SER A 109 -11.90 -21.66 -6.36
N LEU A 110 -11.39 -20.66 -5.66
CA LEU A 110 -10.15 -19.96 -5.98
C LEU A 110 -9.01 -20.39 -5.04
N ASP A 111 -7.80 -20.48 -5.56
CA ASP A 111 -6.60 -20.70 -4.75
C ASP A 111 -6.11 -19.43 -4.04
N ARG A 112 -6.41 -18.27 -4.63
CA ARG A 112 -5.99 -16.95 -4.10
C ARG A 112 -6.86 -15.82 -4.66
N LEU A 113 -6.98 -14.70 -3.94
CA LEU A 113 -7.71 -13.52 -4.39
C LEU A 113 -7.02 -12.82 -5.58
N GLY A 114 -5.68 -12.76 -5.58
CA GLY A 114 -4.90 -12.09 -6.61
C GLY A 114 -4.83 -10.56 -6.44
N PHE A 115 -5.27 -10.04 -5.28
CA PHE A 115 -5.10 -8.66 -4.82
C PHE A 115 -4.93 -8.64 -3.30
N GLU A 116 -4.42 -7.54 -2.78
CA GLU A 116 -4.31 -7.28 -1.35
C GLU A 116 -5.29 -6.17 -0.95
N THR A 117 -5.84 -6.28 0.26
CA THR A 117 -6.72 -5.27 0.83
C THR A 117 -6.08 -4.71 2.10
N THR A 118 -6.17 -3.41 2.27
CA THR A 118 -5.71 -2.71 3.47
C THR A 118 -6.88 -1.98 4.10
N ALA A 119 -6.98 -2.05 5.44
CA ALA A 119 -7.88 -1.25 6.24
C ALA A 119 -7.13 -0.06 6.84
N LYS A 120 -7.76 1.11 6.89
CA LYS A 120 -7.18 2.32 7.49
C LYS A 120 -8.25 3.14 8.21
N ALA A 121 -7.87 3.67 9.36
CA ALA A 121 -8.63 4.66 10.09
C ALA A 121 -7.88 6.00 10.02
N PRO A 122 -8.37 7.00 9.28
CA PRO A 122 -7.80 8.34 9.34
C PRO A 122 -8.02 8.96 10.73
N GLU A 123 -7.10 9.79 11.17
CA GLU A 123 -7.18 10.43 12.48
C GLU A 123 -8.37 11.40 12.59
N ASN A 124 -9.00 11.46 13.74
CA ASN A 124 -10.06 12.43 14.11
C ASN A 124 -11.31 12.39 13.21
N VAL A 125 -11.65 11.23 12.66
CA VAL A 125 -12.88 11.04 11.86
C VAL A 125 -13.62 9.78 12.31
N ALA A 126 -14.92 9.76 12.07
CA ALA A 126 -15.80 8.65 12.46
C ALA A 126 -15.94 7.56 11.37
N PHE A 127 -14.99 7.45 10.47
CA PHE A 127 -15.04 6.45 9.41
C PHE A 127 -13.71 5.71 9.23
N MET A 128 -13.81 4.51 8.70
CA MET A 128 -12.67 3.74 8.21
C MET A 128 -12.77 3.50 6.71
N THR A 129 -11.66 3.14 6.08
CA THR A 129 -11.58 2.84 4.66
C THR A 129 -10.96 1.47 4.42
N LEU A 130 -11.51 0.73 3.45
CA LEU A 130 -10.86 -0.42 2.83
C LEU A 130 -10.32 0.00 1.47
N SER A 131 -9.13 -0.46 1.11
CA SER A 131 -8.51 -0.15 -0.18
C SER A 131 -7.85 -1.38 -0.76
N SER A 132 -8.21 -1.72 -2.01
CA SER A 132 -7.59 -2.79 -2.79
C SER A 132 -7.07 -2.27 -4.12
N GLU A 133 -5.99 -2.86 -4.63
CA GLU A 133 -5.46 -2.58 -5.97
C GLU A 133 -5.58 -3.84 -6.82
N ALA A 134 -6.38 -3.77 -7.88
CA ALA A 134 -6.68 -4.90 -8.76
C ALA A 134 -6.90 -4.46 -10.20
N GLY A 135 -6.74 -5.40 -11.15
CA GLY A 135 -7.16 -5.21 -12.53
C GLY A 135 -8.69 -5.16 -12.69
N GLU A 136 -9.17 -4.62 -13.81
CA GLU A 136 -10.62 -4.59 -14.11
C GLU A 136 -11.25 -5.98 -14.15
N ASP A 137 -10.49 -7.00 -14.53
CA ASP A 137 -10.91 -8.41 -14.53
C ASP A 137 -11.26 -8.95 -13.14
N ARG A 138 -10.82 -8.28 -12.09
CA ARG A 138 -11.06 -8.62 -10.68
C ARG A 138 -12.02 -7.68 -9.96
N ALA A 139 -12.60 -6.69 -10.65
CA ALA A 139 -13.46 -5.67 -10.06
C ALA A 139 -14.66 -6.25 -9.29
N GLU A 140 -15.30 -7.28 -9.86
CA GLU A 140 -16.45 -7.95 -9.21
C GLU A 140 -16.02 -8.69 -7.94
N LEU A 141 -14.89 -9.41 -7.99
CA LEU A 141 -14.36 -10.12 -6.83
C LEU A 141 -13.94 -9.16 -5.70
N VAL A 142 -13.33 -8.02 -6.05
CA VAL A 142 -13.00 -6.96 -5.07
C VAL A 142 -14.26 -6.39 -4.45
N THR A 143 -15.31 -6.17 -5.24
CA THR A 143 -16.57 -5.64 -4.76
C THR A 143 -17.26 -6.63 -3.79
N GLU A 144 -17.29 -7.90 -4.14
CA GLU A 144 -17.83 -8.96 -3.29
C GLU A 144 -17.05 -9.07 -1.98
N TYR A 145 -15.71 -9.06 -2.05
CA TYR A 145 -14.84 -9.13 -0.88
C TYR A 145 -15.05 -7.93 0.07
N HIS A 146 -15.07 -6.70 -0.47
CA HIS A 146 -15.32 -5.51 0.32
C HIS A 146 -16.72 -5.52 0.94
N GLN A 147 -17.74 -5.97 0.20
CA GLN A 147 -19.09 -6.07 0.71
C GLN A 147 -19.17 -7.03 1.90
N LYS A 148 -18.64 -8.26 1.78
CA LYS A 148 -18.61 -9.24 2.87
C LYS A 148 -17.88 -8.74 4.11
N LEU A 149 -16.73 -8.07 3.92
CA LEU A 149 -15.99 -7.45 5.04
C LEU A 149 -16.83 -6.38 5.74
N LEU A 150 -17.46 -5.49 4.97
CA LEU A 150 -18.28 -4.42 5.52
C LEU A 150 -19.55 -4.93 6.18
N ASP A 151 -20.17 -5.98 5.64
CA ASP A 151 -21.33 -6.63 6.25
C ASP A 151 -20.96 -7.28 7.59
N THR A 152 -19.76 -7.89 7.67
CA THR A 152 -19.22 -8.46 8.92
C THR A 152 -18.99 -7.36 9.96
N VAL A 153 -18.35 -6.25 9.55
CA VAL A 153 -18.12 -5.10 10.43
C VAL A 153 -19.45 -4.50 10.89
N LYS A 154 -20.41 -4.35 9.96
CA LYS A 154 -21.72 -3.82 10.29
C LYS A 154 -22.46 -4.69 11.30
N ALA A 155 -22.45 -6.00 11.14
CA ALA A 155 -23.09 -6.93 12.07
C ALA A 155 -22.50 -6.83 13.49
N ASP A 156 -21.17 -6.73 13.60
CA ASP A 156 -20.48 -6.52 14.88
C ASP A 156 -20.86 -5.18 15.53
N GLN A 157 -20.91 -4.11 14.76
CA GLN A 157 -21.33 -2.77 15.23
C GLN A 157 -22.80 -2.73 15.61
N ASP A 158 -23.70 -3.37 14.86
CA ASP A 158 -25.12 -3.47 15.17
C ASP A 158 -25.37 -4.22 16.49
N GLU A 159 -24.56 -5.26 16.79
CA GLU A 159 -24.62 -5.94 18.08
C GLU A 159 -24.20 -5.01 19.26
N LEU A 160 -23.15 -4.19 19.05
CA LEU A 160 -22.74 -3.20 20.06
C LEU A 160 -23.81 -2.15 20.32
N VAL A 161 -24.46 -1.65 19.24
CA VAL A 161 -25.59 -0.70 19.35
C VAL A 161 -26.76 -1.34 20.10
N ALA A 162 -27.13 -2.59 19.75
CA ALA A 162 -28.23 -3.29 20.41
C ALA A 162 -27.98 -3.49 21.90
N LYS A 163 -26.77 -3.93 22.31
CA LYS A 163 -26.39 -4.07 23.71
C LYS A 163 -26.41 -2.73 24.46
N ARG A 164 -25.93 -1.66 23.82
CA ARG A 164 -25.95 -0.33 24.44
C ARG A 164 -27.37 0.17 24.63
N ARG A 165 -28.24 -0.01 23.64
CA ARG A 165 -29.67 0.36 23.67
C ARG A 165 -30.37 -0.37 24.79
N GLU A 166 -30.22 -1.69 24.87
CA GLU A 166 -30.82 -2.50 25.94
C GLU A 166 -30.40 -2.02 27.33
N THR A 167 -29.11 -1.72 27.50
CA THR A 167 -28.57 -1.19 28.77
C THR A 167 -29.21 0.15 29.14
N LEU A 168 -29.33 1.06 28.18
CA LEU A 168 -29.92 2.38 28.40
C LEU A 168 -31.45 2.27 28.68
N GLU A 169 -32.18 1.39 28.01
CA GLU A 169 -33.58 1.14 28.25
C GLU A 169 -33.85 0.58 29.66
N GLN A 170 -32.98 -0.34 30.14
CA GLN A 170 -33.03 -0.85 31.51
C GLN A 170 -32.76 0.25 32.53
N GLN A 171 -31.74 1.11 32.27
CA GLN A 171 -31.45 2.26 33.13
C GLN A 171 -32.61 3.26 33.16
N LEU A 172 -33.24 3.53 32.01
CA LEU A 172 -34.37 4.42 31.89
C LEU A 172 -35.57 3.89 32.68
N ALA A 173 -35.87 2.59 32.57
CA ALA A 173 -36.94 1.96 33.38
C ALA A 173 -36.71 2.11 34.87
N SER A 174 -35.48 1.86 35.34
CA SER A 174 -35.10 1.99 36.75
C SER A 174 -35.12 3.45 37.23
N ALA A 175 -34.69 4.41 36.38
CA ALA A 175 -34.75 5.84 36.70
C ALA A 175 -36.19 6.33 36.81
N ASN A 176 -37.08 5.86 35.92
CA ASN A 176 -38.53 6.18 35.98
C ASN A 176 -39.20 5.61 37.24
N GLU A 177 -38.90 4.36 37.64
CA GLU A 177 -39.39 3.76 38.85
C GLU A 177 -38.95 4.58 40.10
N SER A 178 -37.65 4.99 40.13
CA SER A 178 -37.12 5.84 41.18
C SER A 178 -37.80 7.22 41.21
N LEU A 179 -38.05 7.81 40.04
CA LEU A 179 -38.75 9.08 39.93
C LEU A 179 -40.17 8.99 40.49
N GLU A 180 -40.92 7.93 40.14
CA GLU A 180 -42.29 7.72 40.68
C GLU A 180 -42.27 7.48 42.19
N ALA A 181 -41.31 6.73 42.70
CA ALA A 181 -41.15 6.56 44.16
C ALA A 181 -40.82 7.89 44.84
N ALA A 182 -39.97 8.74 44.23
CA ALA A 182 -39.66 10.07 44.78
C ALA A 182 -40.88 11.00 44.79
N LYS A 183 -41.73 10.98 43.75
CA LYS A 183 -42.95 11.75 43.68
C LYS A 183 -43.95 11.36 44.77
N GLN A 184 -43.96 10.11 45.21
CA GLN A 184 -44.82 9.61 46.27
C GLN A 184 -44.26 9.82 47.68
N SER A 185 -43.01 10.21 47.78
CA SER A 185 -42.35 10.46 49.06
C SER A 185 -42.90 11.72 49.74
N THR A 186 -43.09 11.63 51.04
CA THR A 186 -43.48 12.77 51.89
C THR A 186 -42.27 13.37 52.66
N SER A 187 -41.06 12.98 52.30
CA SER A 187 -39.82 13.47 52.96
C SER A 187 -39.54 14.92 52.61
N GLU A 188 -38.83 15.63 53.48
CA GLU A 188 -38.41 17.01 53.26
C GLU A 188 -37.51 17.16 52.02
N SER A 189 -36.79 16.08 51.63
CA SER A 189 -35.92 16.01 50.42
C SER A 189 -36.64 15.51 49.15
N ALA A 190 -37.95 15.28 49.18
CA ALA A 190 -38.66 14.70 48.05
C ALA A 190 -38.52 15.54 46.78
N ALA A 191 -38.59 16.87 46.85
CA ALA A 191 -38.44 17.76 45.70
C ALA A 191 -37.05 17.68 45.08
N GLU A 192 -35.97 17.54 45.85
CA GLU A 192 -34.60 17.39 45.39
C GLU A 192 -34.39 16.04 44.71
N LEU A 193 -34.96 14.95 45.27
CA LEU A 193 -34.93 13.62 44.64
C LEU A 193 -35.66 13.59 43.28
N VAL A 194 -36.86 14.24 43.21
CA VAL A 194 -37.61 14.36 41.95
C VAL A 194 -36.81 15.11 40.92
N ALA A 195 -36.15 16.23 41.26
CA ALA A 195 -35.30 16.97 40.33
C ALA A 195 -34.13 16.12 39.84
N THR A 196 -33.44 15.40 40.73
CA THR A 196 -32.32 14.52 40.39
C THR A 196 -32.73 13.38 39.45
N TYR A 197 -33.82 12.65 39.79
CA TYR A 197 -34.26 11.56 38.93
C TYR A 197 -34.84 12.05 37.60
N THR A 198 -35.45 13.23 37.56
CA THR A 198 -35.86 13.85 36.29
C THR A 198 -34.67 14.16 35.40
N GLY A 199 -33.60 14.72 35.97
CA GLY A 199 -32.34 14.91 35.24
C GLY A 199 -31.78 13.61 34.67
N ASN A 200 -31.72 12.55 35.49
CA ASN A 200 -31.23 11.24 35.05
C ASN A 200 -32.06 10.66 33.89
N VAL A 201 -33.40 10.80 33.93
CA VAL A 201 -34.31 10.35 32.85
C VAL A 201 -33.97 11.09 31.54
N VAL A 202 -33.86 12.44 31.62
CA VAL A 202 -33.52 13.26 30.44
C VAL A 202 -32.19 12.89 29.87
N ASP A 203 -31.17 12.72 30.70
CA ASP A 203 -29.80 12.33 30.27
C ASP A 203 -29.77 10.97 29.56
N ILE A 204 -30.57 9.99 30.05
CA ILE A 204 -30.67 8.66 29.42
C ILE A 204 -31.44 8.72 28.09
N GLU A 205 -32.53 9.50 28.06
CA GLU A 205 -33.28 9.72 26.82
C GLU A 205 -32.44 10.40 25.73
N GLU A 206 -31.63 11.39 26.12
CA GLU A 206 -30.66 11.99 25.20
C GLU A 206 -29.63 10.97 24.71
N GLN A 207 -29.07 10.13 25.56
CA GLN A 207 -28.13 9.08 25.15
C GLN A 207 -28.78 8.10 24.16
N LEU A 208 -30.06 7.74 24.35
CA LEU A 208 -30.80 6.91 23.41
C LEU A 208 -31.04 7.60 22.07
N ALA A 209 -31.33 8.91 22.10
CA ALA A 209 -31.57 9.71 20.88
C ALA A 209 -30.32 9.87 20.00
N TYR A 210 -29.15 9.96 20.65
CA TYR A 210 -27.86 10.06 19.93
C TYR A 210 -27.29 8.71 19.47
N LEU A 211 -27.90 7.59 19.88
CA LEU A 211 -27.40 6.27 19.53
C LEU A 211 -27.73 5.95 18.07
N ALA A 212 -26.71 5.97 17.20
CA ALA A 212 -26.84 5.72 15.77
C ALA A 212 -26.04 4.48 15.34
N GLU A 213 -26.60 3.71 14.40
CA GLU A 213 -25.97 2.56 13.81
C GLU A 213 -24.87 3.00 12.82
N GLY A 214 -23.81 2.18 12.71
CA GLY A 214 -22.81 2.35 11.67
C GLY A 214 -23.40 2.06 10.29
N ASN A 215 -22.86 2.70 9.26
CA ASN A 215 -23.38 2.52 7.91
C ASN A 215 -22.28 2.44 6.85
N ILE A 216 -22.58 1.69 5.79
CA ILE A 216 -21.75 1.56 4.60
C ILE A 216 -22.00 2.77 3.69
N GLN A 217 -21.03 3.66 3.57
CA GLN A 217 -21.12 4.86 2.74
C GLN A 217 -20.82 4.56 1.27
N ARG A 218 -19.88 3.62 1.03
CA ARG A 218 -19.40 3.29 -0.31
C ARG A 218 -18.81 1.89 -0.31
N VAL A 219 -19.03 1.15 -1.40
CA VAL A 219 -18.41 -0.16 -1.63
C VAL A 219 -17.57 -0.13 -2.88
N ALA A 220 -16.31 -0.54 -2.79
CA ALA A 220 -15.35 -0.78 -3.86
C ALA A 220 -15.41 0.23 -5.02
N ALA A 221 -15.51 1.52 -4.70
CA ALA A 221 -15.53 2.55 -5.75
C ALA A 221 -14.18 2.60 -6.46
N GLN A 222 -14.21 2.35 -7.77
CA GLN A 222 -13.02 2.37 -8.63
C GLN A 222 -12.48 3.79 -8.80
N GLY A 223 -11.16 3.95 -8.58
CA GLY A 223 -10.44 5.18 -8.90
C GLY A 223 -10.42 5.45 -10.40
N ARG A 224 -10.40 6.73 -10.79
CA ARG A 224 -10.40 7.13 -12.21
C ARG A 224 -9.08 6.89 -12.90
N GLU A 225 -7.98 6.94 -12.16
CA GLU A 225 -6.62 6.80 -12.68
C GLU A 225 -6.06 5.42 -12.32
N PRO A 226 -5.38 4.76 -13.28
CA PRO A 226 -4.69 3.51 -13.00
C PRO A 226 -3.57 3.74 -11.97
N VAL A 227 -3.37 2.75 -11.10
CA VAL A 227 -2.33 2.74 -10.07
C VAL A 227 -1.17 1.82 -10.46
N GLY A 228 -0.05 1.96 -9.75
CA GLY A 228 1.15 1.17 -9.96
C GLY A 228 2.13 1.81 -10.96
N THR A 229 3.08 0.99 -11.45
CA THR A 229 4.14 1.49 -12.34
C THR A 229 3.58 1.86 -13.70
N SER A 230 3.65 3.15 -14.06
CA SER A 230 3.17 3.65 -15.35
C SER A 230 3.95 3.04 -16.51
N LYS A 231 3.26 2.82 -17.66
CA LYS A 231 3.89 2.33 -18.89
C LYS A 231 5.03 3.25 -19.35
N ALA A 232 4.89 4.56 -19.12
CA ALA A 232 5.94 5.54 -19.41
C ALA A 232 7.20 5.34 -18.58
N LEU A 233 7.04 5.02 -17.28
CA LEU A 233 8.18 4.75 -16.39
C LEU A 233 8.90 3.45 -16.77
N ILE A 234 8.16 2.40 -17.15
CA ILE A 234 8.73 1.14 -17.67
C ILE A 234 9.59 1.43 -18.91
N MET A 235 9.08 2.23 -19.84
CA MET A 235 9.82 2.61 -21.06
C MET A 235 11.05 3.47 -20.74
N ALA A 236 10.93 4.44 -19.86
CA ALA A 236 12.08 5.27 -19.46
C ALA A 236 13.20 4.42 -18.83
N LEU A 237 12.85 3.50 -17.94
CA LEU A 237 13.79 2.58 -17.32
C LEU A 237 14.43 1.64 -18.36
N ALA A 238 13.66 1.14 -19.31
CA ALA A 238 14.15 0.28 -20.40
C ALA A 238 15.14 1.01 -21.30
N ILE A 239 14.95 2.29 -21.58
CA ILE A 239 15.88 3.11 -22.37
C ILE A 239 17.22 3.25 -21.62
N VAL A 240 17.17 3.58 -20.34
CA VAL A 240 18.38 3.74 -19.53
C VAL A 240 19.15 2.42 -19.38
N LEU A 241 18.46 1.37 -18.92
CA LEU A 241 19.08 0.04 -18.75
C LEU A 241 19.51 -0.57 -20.10
N GLY A 242 18.71 -0.39 -21.13
CA GLY A 242 19.04 -0.84 -22.49
C GLY A 242 20.30 -0.18 -23.03
N GLY A 243 20.46 1.14 -22.79
CA GLY A 243 21.69 1.87 -23.12
C GLY A 243 22.91 1.34 -22.37
N MET A 244 22.79 1.14 -21.06
CA MET A 244 23.90 0.59 -20.25
C MET A 244 24.29 -0.84 -20.70
N LEU A 245 23.31 -1.71 -20.90
CA LEU A 245 23.54 -3.09 -21.33
C LEU A 245 24.10 -3.16 -22.76
N ALA A 246 23.68 -2.26 -23.67
CA ALA A 246 24.23 -2.17 -25.01
C ALA A 246 25.73 -1.81 -25.00
N VAL A 247 26.13 -0.84 -24.17
CA VAL A 247 27.55 -0.47 -23.98
C VAL A 247 28.33 -1.65 -23.40
N MET A 248 27.83 -2.28 -22.36
CA MET A 248 28.48 -3.43 -21.74
C MET A 248 28.65 -4.60 -22.73
N ALA A 249 27.63 -4.87 -23.55
CA ALA A 249 27.68 -5.90 -24.59
C ALA A 249 28.76 -5.60 -25.65
N ALA A 250 28.97 -4.32 -26.02
CA ALA A 250 30.03 -3.92 -26.94
C ALA A 250 31.41 -4.23 -26.36
N PHE A 251 31.67 -3.93 -25.11
CA PHE A 251 32.94 -4.24 -24.43
C PHE A 251 33.17 -5.75 -24.32
N LEU A 252 32.16 -6.51 -23.93
CA LEU A 252 32.24 -7.96 -23.83
C LEU A 252 32.54 -8.60 -25.19
N ALA A 253 31.92 -8.11 -26.25
CA ALA A 253 32.16 -8.60 -27.60
C ALA A 253 33.59 -8.26 -28.11
N GLU A 254 34.12 -7.08 -27.77
CA GLU A 254 35.52 -6.73 -28.12
C GLU A 254 36.52 -7.60 -27.34
N PHE A 255 36.27 -7.78 -26.04
CA PHE A 255 37.09 -8.66 -25.20
C PHE A 255 37.11 -10.11 -25.74
N ALA A 256 35.92 -10.68 -26.03
CA ALA A 256 35.82 -12.02 -26.59
C ALA A 256 36.54 -12.12 -27.96
N GLY A 257 36.43 -11.07 -28.78
CA GLY A 257 37.15 -10.99 -30.07
C GLY A 257 38.69 -10.98 -29.91
N THR A 258 39.17 -10.26 -28.91
CA THR A 258 40.62 -10.16 -28.60
C THR A 258 41.18 -11.50 -28.06
N VAL A 259 40.43 -12.14 -27.13
CA VAL A 259 40.81 -13.47 -26.60
C VAL A 259 40.85 -14.52 -27.71
N ARG A 260 39.85 -14.52 -28.60
CA ARG A 260 39.79 -15.46 -29.74
C ARG A 260 40.99 -15.29 -30.69
N LYS A 261 41.43 -14.06 -30.97
CA LYS A 261 42.59 -13.80 -31.79
C LYS A 261 43.90 -14.24 -31.09
N ALA A 262 44.00 -14.00 -29.78
CA ALA A 262 45.18 -14.42 -29.01
C ALA A 262 45.30 -15.95 -28.90
N SER A 263 44.17 -16.69 -28.79
CA SER A 263 44.16 -18.14 -28.76
C SER A 263 44.46 -18.79 -30.14
N ALA A 264 44.03 -18.16 -31.23
CA ALA A 264 44.30 -18.62 -32.60
C ALA A 264 45.79 -18.43 -33.03
N HIS A 265 46.55 -17.56 -32.34
CA HIS A 265 47.98 -17.31 -32.61
C HIS A 265 48.91 -18.29 -31.84
N LYS A 266 48.36 -19.08 -30.90
CA LYS A 266 49.05 -20.07 -30.09
C LYS A 266 48.92 -21.51 -30.58
N SER A 267 48.08 -21.76 -31.61
CA SER A 267 47.94 -23.04 -32.32
C SER A 267 48.75 -23.01 -33.63
#